data_f14c894a43b25a5179cf110acadcb4d0
#
_entry.id   f14c894a43b25a5179cf110acadcb4d0
#
_cell.length_a   1.000
_cell.length_b   1.000
_cell.length_c   1.000
_cell.angle_alpha   90.00
_cell.angle_beta   90.00
_cell.angle_gamma   90.00
#
_symmetry.space_group_name_H-M   'P 1'
#
loop_
_entity.id
_entity.type
_entity.pdbx_description
1 polymer ?
#
loop_
_entity_poly.entity_id
_entity_poly.type
_entity_poly.pdbx_seq_one_letter_code
_entity_poly.pdbx_strand_id
1 'polypeptide(L)'
;MTALQSFDARTGQPIDPPVGHPLLATTPEQLDAIAQAAAAAAPIWAASDGAVRARLLDALATALEAQREELVALADAETGLGPARLQGELDRTAFQLRRFGRMAQDGVPFRHVDDPAVAGAAPVGHPAMLRVRVPLGPVAMFAASNFPFAFSVLGGDTAAALAAGCPVVVKAHNGHLLLADRVFALIQAVLKAQGLPAGLIGLVQGEGNAIGTQLIRHPAIAAGAFTGSTRGGAALQAEASARPRPIPFYGELGSVNPVIALPHALRAKGAELAATLAGSITLGSGQFCTSPGVIVLLDDPASDAFVQQLTTALVAQQPHAMLTPGLRQAFDAGVGRWTQAGVQPLLLEAADAAQPPRPVLGEGDAARFIATPQLHDEVFGPASLIVRARNVAEAVQVLQALGGSLTVTLWGADEESADAQALVRAAMQMAGRVLFAGVPTGVAVTAAQQHGGPWPASTQPLTTSVGDAALDRFLRPVALQDMPAWLAARAGRPV
;
A
#
# COMPACT_ATOMS: atom_id res chain seq x y z
N MET A 1 -5.39 31.23 -7.29
CA MET A 1 -4.97 29.80 -7.26
C MET A 1 -3.47 29.77 -6.97
N THR A 2 -3.04 28.96 -6.00
CA THR A 2 -1.61 28.81 -5.65
C THR A 2 -0.94 27.91 -6.68
N ALA A 3 0.18 28.35 -7.25
CA ALA A 3 0.98 27.51 -8.11
C ALA A 3 1.66 26.41 -7.30
N LEU A 4 1.68 25.19 -7.82
CA LEU A 4 2.40 24.05 -7.28
C LEU A 4 3.68 23.84 -8.09
N GLN A 5 4.71 23.31 -7.44
CA GLN A 5 5.99 23.06 -8.06
C GLN A 5 6.35 21.59 -7.94
N SER A 6 6.78 20.97 -9.04
CA SER A 6 7.42 19.68 -9.04
C SER A 6 8.94 19.84 -9.06
N PHE A 7 9.65 18.81 -8.55
CA PHE A 7 11.11 18.84 -8.41
C PHE A 7 11.72 17.53 -8.93
N ASP A 8 12.88 17.68 -9.56
CA ASP A 8 13.73 16.53 -9.88
C ASP A 8 14.31 15.94 -8.60
N ALA A 9 14.05 14.67 -8.36
CA ALA A 9 14.41 14.00 -7.10
C ALA A 9 15.92 13.85 -6.88
N ARG A 10 16.73 13.87 -7.95
CA ARG A 10 18.18 13.73 -7.86
C ARG A 10 18.88 15.06 -7.64
N THR A 11 18.36 16.11 -8.26
CA THR A 11 19.00 17.44 -8.26
C THR A 11 18.33 18.44 -7.34
N GLY A 12 17.08 18.18 -6.95
CA GLY A 12 16.24 19.12 -6.20
C GLY A 12 15.84 20.36 -7.01
N GLN A 13 16.13 20.39 -8.31
CA GLN A 13 15.76 21.52 -9.18
C GLN A 13 14.28 21.46 -9.55
N PRO A 14 13.61 22.62 -9.70
CA PRO A 14 12.25 22.66 -10.20
C PRO A 14 12.15 22.02 -11.61
N ILE A 15 11.07 21.29 -11.82
CA ILE A 15 10.65 20.82 -13.14
C ILE A 15 9.50 21.72 -13.60
N ASP A 16 9.68 22.42 -14.70
CA ASP A 16 8.63 23.27 -15.23
C ASP A 16 7.51 22.45 -15.87
N PRO A 17 6.24 22.77 -15.58
CA PRO A 17 5.12 22.18 -16.26
C PRO A 17 5.11 22.57 -17.75
N PRO A 18 4.44 21.79 -18.62
CA PRO A 18 4.31 22.15 -20.03
C PRO A 18 3.73 23.56 -20.20
N VAL A 19 4.23 24.28 -21.22
CA VAL A 19 3.79 25.66 -21.51
C VAL A 19 2.27 25.73 -21.67
N GLY A 20 1.63 26.63 -20.93
CA GLY A 20 0.17 26.78 -20.94
C GLY A 20 -0.61 25.85 -20.03
N HIS A 21 0.06 24.95 -19.29
CA HIS A 21 -0.57 24.01 -18.35
C HIS A 21 0.07 24.08 -16.94
N PRO A 22 -0.11 25.20 -16.22
CA PRO A 22 0.48 25.35 -14.89
C PRO A 22 -0.13 24.36 -13.90
N LEU A 23 0.69 23.78 -13.04
CA LEU A 23 0.21 23.03 -11.88
C LEU A 23 -0.39 23.99 -10.86
N LEU A 24 -1.66 23.80 -10.54
CA LEU A 24 -2.38 24.67 -9.60
C LEU A 24 -2.97 23.84 -8.45
N ALA A 25 -2.90 24.40 -7.25
CA ALA A 25 -3.60 23.82 -6.13
C ALA A 25 -5.13 23.88 -6.35
N THR A 26 -5.79 22.77 -6.04
CA THR A 26 -7.24 22.66 -6.07
C THR A 26 -7.84 23.58 -4.98
N THR A 27 -8.75 24.46 -5.38
CA THR A 27 -9.47 25.29 -4.40
C THR A 27 -10.57 24.51 -3.69
N PRO A 28 -11.09 24.99 -2.55
CA PRO A 28 -12.23 24.36 -1.89
C PRO A 28 -13.46 24.19 -2.78
N GLU A 29 -13.74 25.18 -3.63
CA GLU A 29 -14.87 25.16 -4.57
C GLU A 29 -14.66 24.13 -5.69
N GLN A 30 -13.42 24.00 -6.17
CA GLN A 30 -13.07 22.97 -7.16
C GLN A 30 -13.16 21.57 -6.53
N LEU A 31 -12.69 21.40 -5.27
CA LEU A 31 -12.82 20.13 -4.53
C LEU A 31 -14.30 19.76 -4.38
N ASP A 32 -15.16 20.69 -3.98
CA ASP A 32 -16.61 20.46 -3.88
C ASP A 32 -17.17 20.00 -5.23
N ALA A 33 -16.88 20.73 -6.31
CA ALA A 33 -17.35 20.39 -7.65
C ALA A 33 -16.88 18.98 -8.11
N ILE A 34 -15.62 18.60 -7.84
CA ILE A 34 -15.07 17.28 -8.16
C ILE A 34 -15.79 16.19 -7.34
N ALA A 35 -15.97 16.39 -6.05
CA ALA A 35 -16.64 15.43 -5.19
C ALA A 35 -18.13 15.28 -5.54
N GLN A 36 -18.83 16.35 -5.90
CA GLN A 36 -20.22 16.30 -6.38
C GLN A 36 -20.32 15.59 -7.74
N ALA A 37 -19.37 15.82 -8.66
CA ALA A 37 -19.32 15.10 -9.93
C ALA A 37 -19.14 13.59 -9.72
N ALA A 38 -18.31 13.17 -8.74
CA ALA A 38 -18.16 11.77 -8.37
C ALA A 38 -19.46 11.20 -7.75
N ALA A 39 -20.16 11.98 -6.92
CA ALA A 39 -21.44 11.59 -6.36
C ALA A 39 -22.52 11.40 -7.46
N ALA A 40 -22.56 12.29 -8.45
CA ALA A 40 -23.48 12.18 -9.58
C ALA A 40 -23.15 10.98 -10.49
N ALA A 41 -21.86 10.62 -10.63
CA ALA A 41 -21.43 9.45 -11.39
C ALA A 41 -21.71 8.12 -10.67
N ALA A 42 -21.79 8.13 -9.32
CA ALA A 42 -21.88 6.90 -8.52
C ALA A 42 -23.09 6.03 -8.87
N PRO A 43 -24.35 6.49 -8.95
CA PRO A 43 -25.47 5.64 -9.32
C PRO A 43 -25.36 5.08 -10.74
N ILE A 44 -24.82 5.87 -11.69
CA ILE A 44 -24.61 5.45 -13.08
C ILE A 44 -23.59 4.30 -13.13
N TRP A 45 -22.48 4.46 -12.41
CA TRP A 45 -21.41 3.47 -12.40
C TRP A 45 -21.76 2.23 -11.58
N ALA A 46 -22.47 2.38 -10.47
CA ALA A 46 -23.00 1.27 -9.68
C ALA A 46 -23.93 0.38 -10.51
N ALA A 47 -24.78 0.97 -11.36
CA ALA A 47 -25.71 0.25 -12.24
C ALA A 47 -25.03 -0.34 -13.49
N SER A 48 -23.75 -0.07 -13.75
CA SER A 48 -23.04 -0.58 -14.93
C SER A 48 -22.76 -2.08 -14.84
N ASP A 49 -22.86 -2.76 -16.00
CA ASP A 49 -22.49 -4.17 -16.12
C ASP A 49 -20.98 -4.38 -15.96
N GLY A 50 -20.59 -5.58 -15.54
CA GLY A 50 -19.19 -5.97 -15.40
C GLY A 50 -18.38 -5.82 -16.68
N ALA A 51 -18.97 -6.05 -17.85
CA ALA A 51 -18.34 -5.87 -19.15
C ALA A 51 -18.03 -4.38 -19.46
N VAL A 52 -18.86 -3.45 -19.00
CA VAL A 52 -18.60 -2.00 -19.13
C VAL A 52 -17.41 -1.59 -18.27
N ARG A 53 -17.37 -2.08 -17.02
CA ARG A 53 -16.26 -1.84 -16.10
C ARG A 53 -14.93 -2.42 -16.63
N ALA A 54 -14.99 -3.64 -17.18
CA ALA A 54 -13.84 -4.29 -17.80
C ALA A 54 -13.27 -3.51 -18.99
N ARG A 55 -14.15 -3.03 -19.87
CA ARG A 55 -13.72 -2.21 -21.03
C ARG A 55 -13.05 -0.90 -20.60
N LEU A 56 -13.57 -0.21 -19.58
CA LEU A 56 -12.93 0.98 -19.06
C LEU A 56 -11.53 0.67 -18.52
N LEU A 57 -11.43 -0.34 -17.66
CA LEU A 57 -10.15 -0.69 -17.02
C LEU A 57 -9.10 -1.15 -18.03
N ASP A 58 -9.48 -1.88 -19.07
CA ASP A 58 -8.59 -2.27 -20.15
C ASP A 58 -8.16 -1.07 -21.02
N ALA A 59 -9.08 -0.16 -21.32
CA ALA A 59 -8.75 1.05 -22.06
C ALA A 59 -7.80 1.99 -21.30
N LEU A 60 -7.96 2.08 -19.96
CA LEU A 60 -7.03 2.82 -19.10
C LEU A 60 -5.64 2.18 -19.10
N ALA A 61 -5.56 0.84 -19.00
CA ALA A 61 -4.31 0.11 -19.10
C ALA A 61 -3.61 0.34 -20.46
N THR A 62 -4.36 0.24 -21.54
CA THR A 62 -3.87 0.49 -22.90
C THR A 62 -3.37 1.93 -23.09
N ALA A 63 -4.07 2.92 -22.52
CA ALA A 63 -3.65 4.32 -22.58
C ALA A 63 -2.33 4.58 -21.84
N LEU A 64 -2.12 3.94 -20.66
CA LEU A 64 -0.83 3.98 -19.94
C LEU A 64 0.30 3.38 -20.76
N GLU A 65 0.08 2.19 -21.32
CA GLU A 65 1.08 1.50 -22.13
C GLU A 65 1.44 2.26 -23.41
N ALA A 66 0.47 2.91 -24.04
CA ALA A 66 0.69 3.73 -25.26
C ALA A 66 1.55 4.99 -25.01
N GLN A 67 1.60 5.47 -23.78
CA GLN A 67 2.39 6.66 -23.40
C GLN A 67 3.59 6.28 -22.48
N ARG A 68 3.99 5.02 -22.49
CA ARG A 68 5.00 4.43 -21.60
C ARG A 68 6.28 5.26 -21.51
N GLU A 69 6.88 5.61 -22.65
CA GLU A 69 8.18 6.30 -22.69
C GLU A 69 8.10 7.68 -22.01
N GLU A 70 7.06 8.46 -22.36
CA GLU A 70 6.83 9.78 -21.77
C GLU A 70 6.58 9.68 -20.26
N LEU A 71 5.67 8.77 -19.85
CA LEU A 71 5.29 8.62 -18.45
C LEU A 71 6.44 8.11 -17.59
N VAL A 72 7.23 7.16 -18.09
CA VAL A 72 8.41 6.63 -17.36
C VAL A 72 9.48 7.71 -17.22
N ALA A 73 9.75 8.49 -18.27
CA ALA A 73 10.73 9.58 -18.21
C ALA A 73 10.30 10.65 -17.19
N LEU A 74 9.02 11.03 -17.18
CA LEU A 74 8.47 11.98 -16.23
C LEU A 74 8.51 11.46 -14.79
N ALA A 75 8.09 10.21 -14.58
CA ALA A 75 8.17 9.55 -13.28
C ALA A 75 9.60 9.45 -12.76
N ASP A 76 10.58 9.17 -13.64
CA ASP A 76 11.98 9.08 -13.26
C ASP A 76 12.56 10.44 -12.86
N ALA A 77 12.20 11.50 -13.55
CA ALA A 77 12.59 12.85 -13.16
C ALA A 77 12.06 13.21 -11.76
N GLU A 78 10.76 13.00 -11.52
CA GLU A 78 10.12 13.35 -10.25
C GLU A 78 10.50 12.44 -9.07
N THR A 79 10.92 11.18 -9.31
CA THR A 79 11.13 10.19 -8.25
C THR A 79 12.55 9.65 -8.15
N GLY A 80 13.34 9.74 -9.22
CA GLY A 80 14.69 9.16 -9.26
C GLY A 80 14.74 7.63 -9.20
N LEU A 81 13.61 6.91 -9.38
CA LEU A 81 13.51 5.47 -9.14
C LEU A 81 14.17 4.60 -10.23
N GLY A 82 14.53 5.18 -11.35
CA GLY A 82 15.17 4.51 -12.48
C GLY A 82 14.19 3.92 -13.49
N PRO A 83 14.48 4.07 -14.80
CA PRO A 83 13.55 3.67 -15.85
C PRO A 83 13.15 2.20 -15.83
N ALA A 84 14.09 1.28 -15.54
CA ALA A 84 13.83 -0.16 -15.51
C ALA A 84 12.78 -0.54 -14.46
N ARG A 85 12.89 0.04 -13.24
CA ARG A 85 11.90 -0.14 -12.18
C ARG A 85 10.55 0.43 -12.57
N LEU A 86 10.52 1.64 -13.11
CA LEU A 86 9.30 2.35 -13.47
C LEU A 86 8.55 1.67 -14.64
N GLN A 87 9.28 1.09 -15.59
CA GLN A 87 8.69 0.24 -16.63
C GLN A 87 7.98 -0.97 -16.04
N GLY A 88 8.65 -1.71 -15.16
CA GLY A 88 8.04 -2.85 -14.46
C GLY A 88 6.85 -2.45 -13.58
N GLU A 89 6.88 -1.25 -13.00
CA GLU A 89 5.77 -0.74 -12.19
C GLU A 89 4.56 -0.34 -13.07
N LEU A 90 4.80 0.25 -14.24
CA LEU A 90 3.75 0.54 -15.21
C LEU A 90 3.11 -0.77 -15.72
N ASP A 91 3.91 -1.81 -16.02
CA ASP A 91 3.41 -3.14 -16.38
C ASP A 91 2.53 -3.74 -15.29
N ARG A 92 2.98 -3.63 -14.04
CA ARG A 92 2.19 -4.05 -12.86
C ARG A 92 0.86 -3.30 -12.78
N THR A 93 0.86 -2.00 -13.03
CA THR A 93 -0.34 -1.16 -12.99
C THR A 93 -1.34 -1.56 -14.08
N ALA A 94 -0.88 -1.71 -15.31
CA ALA A 94 -1.70 -2.21 -16.42
C ALA A 94 -2.24 -3.61 -16.16
N PHE A 95 -1.42 -4.51 -15.60
CA PHE A 95 -1.84 -5.85 -15.18
C PHE A 95 -2.95 -5.79 -14.12
N GLN A 96 -2.83 -4.93 -13.10
CA GLN A 96 -3.85 -4.78 -12.05
C GLN A 96 -5.17 -4.25 -12.62
N LEU A 97 -5.13 -3.23 -13.47
CA LEU A 97 -6.32 -2.71 -14.15
C LEU A 97 -7.05 -3.82 -14.90
N ARG A 98 -6.36 -4.58 -15.74
CA ARG A 98 -6.95 -5.69 -16.49
C ARG A 98 -7.43 -6.83 -15.60
N ARG A 99 -6.70 -7.13 -14.50
CA ARG A 99 -7.11 -8.17 -13.55
C ARG A 99 -8.43 -7.82 -12.88
N PHE A 100 -8.57 -6.62 -12.35
CA PHE A 100 -9.83 -6.15 -11.75
C PHE A 100 -10.94 -5.99 -12.80
N GLY A 101 -10.59 -5.63 -14.04
CA GLY A 101 -11.53 -5.64 -15.17
C GLY A 101 -12.10 -7.04 -15.42
N ARG A 102 -11.27 -8.06 -15.51
CA ARG A 102 -11.72 -9.47 -15.64
C ARG A 102 -12.58 -9.88 -14.46
N MET A 103 -12.20 -9.56 -13.23
CA MET A 103 -13.01 -9.87 -12.06
C MET A 103 -14.42 -9.24 -12.13
N ALA A 104 -14.50 -7.99 -12.62
CA ALA A 104 -15.80 -7.35 -12.81
C ALA A 104 -16.62 -8.05 -13.91
N GLN A 105 -15.99 -8.42 -15.02
CA GLN A 105 -16.62 -9.17 -16.12
C GLN A 105 -17.10 -10.54 -15.67
N ASP A 106 -16.33 -11.24 -14.83
CA ASP A 106 -16.63 -12.55 -14.27
C ASP A 106 -17.67 -12.49 -13.14
N GLY A 107 -18.22 -11.32 -12.86
CA GLY A 107 -19.29 -11.12 -11.89
C GLY A 107 -18.85 -11.14 -10.43
N VAL A 108 -17.56 -11.05 -10.13
CA VAL A 108 -17.06 -11.08 -8.73
C VAL A 108 -17.70 -10.00 -7.84
N PRO A 109 -17.91 -8.75 -8.28
CA PRO A 109 -18.61 -7.75 -7.47
C PRO A 109 -20.07 -8.09 -7.18
N PHE A 110 -20.68 -8.91 -8.01
CA PHE A 110 -22.11 -9.27 -7.97
C PHE A 110 -22.37 -10.63 -7.30
N ARG A 111 -21.36 -11.25 -6.69
CA ARG A 111 -21.54 -12.50 -5.94
C ARG A 111 -22.56 -12.30 -4.84
N HIS A 112 -23.46 -13.28 -4.70
CA HIS A 112 -24.56 -13.27 -3.74
C HIS A 112 -24.68 -14.62 -3.04
N VAL A 113 -25.45 -14.64 -1.96
CA VAL A 113 -25.87 -15.86 -1.26
C VAL A 113 -27.37 -15.90 -1.30
N ASP A 114 -27.91 -17.02 -1.77
CA ASP A 114 -29.34 -17.26 -1.92
C ASP A 114 -29.82 -18.33 -0.91
N ASP A 115 -30.78 -17.96 -0.07
CA ASP A 115 -31.46 -18.82 0.89
C ASP A 115 -32.93 -18.86 0.55
N PRO A 116 -33.42 -19.90 -0.17
CA PRO A 116 -34.84 -20.06 -0.49
C PRO A 116 -35.69 -20.15 0.78
N ALA A 117 -36.98 -19.76 0.68
CA ALA A 117 -37.90 -19.84 1.79
C ALA A 117 -38.03 -21.28 2.30
N VAL A 118 -38.03 -21.46 3.62
CA VAL A 118 -38.25 -22.72 4.31
C VAL A 118 -39.54 -22.64 5.13
N ALA A 119 -40.48 -23.54 4.88
CA ALA A 119 -41.73 -23.61 5.63
C ALA A 119 -41.50 -24.09 7.07
N GLY A 120 -42.32 -23.59 8.01
CA GLY A 120 -42.30 -24.01 9.41
C GLY A 120 -42.13 -22.85 10.39
N ALA A 121 -42.06 -23.20 11.66
CA ALA A 121 -41.81 -22.19 12.71
C ALA A 121 -40.33 -21.85 12.84
N ALA A 122 -40.05 -20.63 13.26
CA ALA A 122 -38.68 -20.19 13.60
C ALA A 122 -38.11 -21.11 14.70
N PRO A 123 -36.77 -21.37 14.69
CA PRO A 123 -35.76 -20.80 13.82
C PRO A 123 -35.51 -21.52 12.50
N VAL A 124 -36.18 -22.69 12.27
CA VAL A 124 -35.97 -23.50 11.06
C VAL A 124 -36.72 -22.90 9.86
N GLY A 125 -37.97 -22.51 10.04
CA GLY A 125 -38.76 -21.81 9.02
C GLY A 125 -38.28 -20.37 8.87
N HIS A 126 -38.05 -19.90 7.62
CA HIS A 126 -37.64 -18.55 7.30
C HIS A 126 -38.12 -18.09 5.93
N PRO A 127 -38.28 -16.78 5.70
CA PRO A 127 -38.63 -16.24 4.38
C PRO A 127 -37.46 -16.42 3.39
N ALA A 128 -37.75 -16.20 2.10
CA ALA A 128 -36.71 -16.15 1.08
C ALA A 128 -35.75 -14.95 1.32
N MET A 129 -34.46 -15.21 1.33
CA MET A 129 -33.43 -14.22 1.57
C MET A 129 -32.38 -14.24 0.45
N LEU A 130 -31.96 -13.05 -0.06
CA LEU A 130 -30.84 -12.91 -0.97
C LEU A 130 -29.88 -11.87 -0.40
N ARG A 131 -28.65 -12.28 -0.10
CA ARG A 131 -27.61 -11.34 0.34
C ARG A 131 -26.74 -10.94 -0.86
N VAL A 132 -26.90 -9.70 -1.31
CA VAL A 132 -26.15 -9.09 -2.43
C VAL A 132 -25.04 -8.19 -1.91
N ARG A 133 -24.15 -7.76 -2.81
CA ARG A 133 -23.09 -6.80 -2.56
C ARG A 133 -23.38 -5.50 -3.33
N VAL A 134 -23.26 -4.36 -2.68
CA VAL A 134 -23.50 -3.07 -3.30
C VAL A 134 -22.28 -2.15 -3.13
N PRO A 135 -21.94 -1.32 -4.14
CA PRO A 135 -20.85 -0.33 -4.04
C PRO A 135 -21.07 0.65 -2.90
N LEU A 136 -20.00 1.08 -2.25
CA LEU A 136 -20.08 2.07 -1.15
C LEU A 136 -20.46 3.47 -1.66
N GLY A 137 -19.98 3.86 -2.84
CA GLY A 137 -20.08 5.20 -3.41
C GLY A 137 -18.70 5.80 -3.68
N PRO A 138 -18.56 7.14 -3.82
CA PRO A 138 -17.29 7.78 -4.12
C PRO A 138 -16.20 7.50 -3.07
N VAL A 139 -15.01 7.13 -3.53
CA VAL A 139 -13.84 6.81 -2.71
C VAL A 139 -12.83 7.95 -2.78
N ALA A 140 -12.39 8.49 -1.63
CA ALA A 140 -11.21 9.32 -1.55
C ALA A 140 -9.96 8.43 -1.52
N MET A 141 -9.13 8.47 -2.57
CA MET A 141 -7.90 7.71 -2.67
C MET A 141 -6.69 8.62 -2.51
N PHE A 142 -5.77 8.27 -1.65
CA PHE A 142 -4.56 9.04 -1.36
C PHE A 142 -3.35 8.32 -1.94
N ALA A 143 -2.71 8.92 -2.95
CA ALA A 143 -1.57 8.34 -3.64
C ALA A 143 -0.34 8.23 -2.74
N ALA A 144 0.41 7.14 -2.87
CA ALA A 144 1.70 6.93 -2.21
C ALA A 144 2.84 7.60 -2.95
N SER A 145 3.95 7.89 -2.26
CA SER A 145 5.14 8.50 -2.86
C SER A 145 5.99 7.53 -3.65
N ASN A 146 6.16 6.33 -3.13
CA ASN A 146 7.18 5.37 -3.53
C ASN A 146 6.77 4.42 -4.67
N PHE A 147 5.51 4.50 -5.13
CA PHE A 147 4.97 3.76 -6.27
C PHE A 147 4.10 4.68 -7.12
N PRO A 148 4.73 5.52 -7.98
CA PRO A 148 4.06 6.58 -8.71
C PRO A 148 3.03 6.09 -9.76
N PHE A 149 3.04 4.80 -10.11
CA PHE A 149 2.02 4.17 -10.93
C PHE A 149 1.13 3.22 -10.12
N ALA A 150 1.73 2.22 -9.44
CA ALA A 150 0.99 1.09 -8.87
C ALA A 150 0.16 1.45 -7.62
N PHE A 151 0.50 2.51 -6.90
CA PHE A 151 -0.22 3.04 -5.73
C PHE A 151 -0.50 4.55 -5.89
N SER A 152 -0.75 4.98 -7.11
CA SER A 152 -1.08 6.37 -7.45
C SER A 152 -2.39 6.42 -8.23
N VAL A 153 -2.54 7.38 -9.14
CA VAL A 153 -3.82 7.77 -9.80
C VAL A 153 -4.58 6.59 -10.39
N LEU A 154 -3.89 5.67 -11.09
CA LEU A 154 -4.47 4.43 -11.65
C LEU A 154 -3.97 3.17 -10.93
N GLY A 155 -3.53 3.30 -9.69
CA GLY A 155 -3.03 2.17 -8.91
C GLY A 155 -4.11 1.17 -8.49
N GLY A 156 -3.69 0.18 -7.68
CA GLY A 156 -4.53 -0.94 -7.27
C GLY A 156 -5.83 -0.53 -6.58
N ASP A 157 -5.80 0.51 -5.75
CA ASP A 157 -6.99 1.00 -5.04
C ASP A 157 -8.01 1.59 -6.00
N THR A 158 -7.56 2.42 -6.97
CA THR A 158 -8.43 2.98 -8.01
C THR A 158 -9.02 1.87 -8.88
N ALA A 159 -8.20 0.92 -9.32
CA ALA A 159 -8.65 -0.20 -10.14
C ALA A 159 -9.70 -1.07 -9.41
N ALA A 160 -9.46 -1.39 -8.12
CA ALA A 160 -10.35 -2.17 -7.28
C ALA A 160 -11.68 -1.42 -7.02
N ALA A 161 -11.64 -0.13 -6.70
CA ALA A 161 -12.82 0.70 -6.48
C ALA A 161 -13.69 0.82 -7.74
N LEU A 162 -13.08 1.08 -8.90
CA LEU A 162 -13.80 1.13 -10.19
C LEU A 162 -14.44 -0.22 -10.53
N ALA A 163 -13.72 -1.34 -10.36
CA ALA A 163 -14.27 -2.67 -10.58
C ALA A 163 -15.43 -2.99 -9.63
N ALA A 164 -15.38 -2.51 -8.39
CA ALA A 164 -16.47 -2.63 -7.42
C ALA A 164 -17.70 -1.78 -7.81
N GLY A 165 -17.55 -0.75 -8.65
CA GLY A 165 -18.62 0.17 -9.04
C GLY A 165 -18.60 1.50 -8.30
N CYS A 166 -17.46 1.87 -7.73
CA CYS A 166 -17.26 3.12 -7.00
C CYS A 166 -16.46 4.12 -7.84
N PRO A 167 -16.92 5.37 -8.03
CA PRO A 167 -16.08 6.47 -8.51
C PRO A 167 -14.95 6.77 -7.52
N VAL A 168 -13.88 7.38 -8.01
CA VAL A 168 -12.69 7.68 -7.20
C VAL A 168 -12.30 9.16 -7.33
N VAL A 169 -12.03 9.82 -6.20
CA VAL A 169 -11.38 11.13 -6.16
C VAL A 169 -9.98 10.94 -5.60
N VAL A 170 -8.98 11.10 -6.44
CA VAL A 170 -7.58 10.89 -6.09
C VAL A 170 -6.96 12.18 -5.55
N LYS A 171 -6.35 12.12 -4.38
CA LYS A 171 -5.41 13.14 -3.92
C LYS A 171 -4.02 12.77 -4.41
N ALA A 172 -3.48 13.52 -5.37
CA ALA A 172 -2.13 13.32 -5.89
C ALA A 172 -1.07 13.43 -4.78
N HIS A 173 -0.02 12.63 -4.87
CA HIS A 173 1.14 12.78 -3.98
C HIS A 173 2.02 13.94 -4.46
N ASN A 174 2.51 14.76 -3.53
CA ASN A 174 3.30 15.95 -3.86
C ASN A 174 4.69 15.63 -4.46
N GLY A 175 5.17 14.40 -4.35
CA GLY A 175 6.43 13.94 -4.92
C GLY A 175 6.38 13.61 -6.42
N HIS A 176 5.18 13.63 -7.07
CA HIS A 176 5.04 13.34 -8.50
C HIS A 176 3.76 13.99 -9.07
N LEU A 177 3.68 15.30 -8.99
CA LEU A 177 2.50 16.09 -9.37
C LEU A 177 2.30 16.13 -10.88
N LEU A 178 3.37 16.31 -11.67
CA LEU A 178 3.30 16.35 -13.13
C LEU A 178 2.87 15.01 -13.71
N LEU A 179 3.39 13.91 -13.18
CA LEU A 179 2.96 12.58 -13.57
C LEU A 179 1.48 12.36 -13.27
N ALA A 180 1.02 12.75 -12.07
CA ALA A 180 -0.38 12.63 -11.68
C ALA A 180 -1.30 13.42 -12.62
N ASP A 181 -0.94 14.65 -12.96
CA ASP A 181 -1.68 15.50 -13.90
C ASP A 181 -1.71 14.90 -15.30
N ARG A 182 -0.56 14.42 -15.79
CA ARG A 182 -0.46 13.79 -17.11
C ARG A 182 -1.29 12.50 -17.21
N VAL A 183 -1.25 11.64 -16.20
CA VAL A 183 -2.08 10.42 -16.12
C VAL A 183 -3.56 10.80 -16.06
N PHE A 184 -3.91 11.83 -15.30
CA PHE A 184 -5.30 12.30 -15.22
C PHE A 184 -5.83 12.81 -16.57
N ALA A 185 -5.00 13.52 -17.34
CA ALA A 185 -5.38 13.95 -18.70
C ALA A 185 -5.69 12.75 -19.62
N LEU A 186 -4.89 11.66 -19.53
CA LEU A 186 -5.17 10.41 -20.26
C LEU A 186 -6.50 9.78 -19.83
N ILE A 187 -6.76 9.75 -18.51
CA ILE A 187 -8.03 9.24 -17.97
C ILE A 187 -9.21 9.99 -18.56
N GLN A 188 -9.18 11.33 -18.55
CA GLN A 188 -10.29 12.14 -19.07
C GLN A 188 -10.51 11.92 -20.56
N ALA A 189 -9.43 11.72 -21.33
CA ALA A 189 -9.52 11.37 -22.74
C ALA A 189 -10.20 10.00 -22.96
N VAL A 190 -9.85 9.00 -22.17
CA VAL A 190 -10.46 7.65 -22.22
C VAL A 190 -11.94 7.69 -21.82
N LEU A 191 -12.29 8.37 -20.74
CA LEU A 191 -13.68 8.52 -20.30
C LEU A 191 -14.54 9.19 -21.39
N LYS A 192 -14.04 10.28 -21.97
CA LYS A 192 -14.71 10.97 -23.08
C LYS A 192 -14.89 10.08 -24.30
N ALA A 193 -13.86 9.33 -24.69
CA ALA A 193 -13.92 8.43 -25.85
C ALA A 193 -14.94 7.29 -25.65
N GLN A 194 -15.16 6.85 -24.42
CA GLN A 194 -16.15 5.82 -24.09
C GLN A 194 -17.54 6.37 -23.74
N GLY A 195 -17.74 7.69 -23.76
CA GLY A 195 -19.01 8.31 -23.39
C GLY A 195 -19.39 8.13 -21.92
N LEU A 196 -18.37 7.99 -21.05
CA LEU A 196 -18.56 7.78 -19.61
C LEU A 196 -18.49 9.11 -18.84
N PRO A 197 -19.13 9.23 -17.67
CA PRO A 197 -19.09 10.44 -16.88
C PRO A 197 -17.64 10.82 -16.48
N ALA A 198 -17.25 12.06 -16.71
CA ALA A 198 -15.93 12.57 -16.31
C ALA A 198 -15.67 12.47 -14.79
N GLY A 199 -16.75 12.53 -13.98
CA GLY A 199 -16.69 12.38 -12.53
C GLY A 199 -16.40 10.97 -12.01
N LEU A 200 -16.23 9.96 -12.89
CA LEU A 200 -15.81 8.62 -12.45
C LEU A 200 -14.45 8.61 -11.81
N ILE A 201 -13.54 9.47 -12.27
CA ILE A 201 -12.23 9.66 -11.67
C ILE A 201 -11.96 11.15 -11.59
N GLY A 202 -11.82 11.69 -10.39
CA GLY A 202 -11.42 13.06 -10.10
C GLY A 202 -9.99 13.13 -9.58
N LEU A 203 -9.32 14.28 -9.74
CA LEU A 203 -7.99 14.54 -9.20
C LEU A 203 -8.03 15.83 -8.38
N VAL A 204 -7.45 15.77 -7.17
CA VAL A 204 -7.19 16.97 -6.35
C VAL A 204 -5.70 17.04 -6.01
N GLN A 205 -5.15 18.26 -6.06
CA GLN A 205 -3.74 18.54 -5.83
C GLN A 205 -3.60 19.69 -4.83
N GLY A 206 -2.59 19.65 -3.99
CA GLY A 206 -2.33 20.72 -3.02
C GLY A 206 -1.21 20.38 -2.07
N GLU A 207 -0.57 21.39 -1.53
CA GLU A 207 0.48 21.26 -0.53
C GLU A 207 -0.09 20.93 0.85
N GLY A 208 0.73 20.27 1.66
CA GLY A 208 0.40 19.95 3.05
C GLY A 208 -0.79 18.99 3.19
N ASN A 209 -1.40 19.00 4.36
CA ASN A 209 -2.47 18.06 4.74
C ASN A 209 -3.88 18.62 4.50
N ALA A 210 -4.03 19.92 4.27
CA ALA A 210 -5.33 20.61 4.27
C ALA A 210 -6.29 20.03 3.23
N ILE A 211 -5.84 19.88 1.99
CA ILE A 211 -6.69 19.37 0.88
C ILE A 211 -7.10 17.91 1.12
N GLY A 212 -6.20 17.08 1.70
CA GLY A 212 -6.51 15.70 2.06
C GLY A 212 -7.55 15.61 3.17
N THR A 213 -7.43 16.45 4.19
CA THR A 213 -8.43 16.57 5.28
C THR A 213 -9.78 17.05 4.77
N GLN A 214 -9.80 18.05 3.89
CA GLN A 214 -11.05 18.52 3.27
C GLN A 214 -11.69 17.42 2.43
N LEU A 215 -10.92 16.67 1.65
CA LEU A 215 -11.43 15.59 0.82
C LEU A 215 -12.08 14.48 1.68
N ILE A 216 -11.39 13.99 2.72
CA ILE A 216 -11.92 12.89 3.54
C ILE A 216 -13.15 13.32 4.36
N ARG A 217 -13.23 14.59 4.71
CA ARG A 217 -14.38 15.18 5.42
C ARG A 217 -15.57 15.45 4.51
N HIS A 218 -15.38 15.50 3.19
CA HIS A 218 -16.42 15.92 2.26
C HIS A 218 -17.64 14.97 2.31
N PRO A 219 -18.88 15.47 2.42
CA PRO A 219 -20.07 14.65 2.65
C PRO A 219 -20.38 13.66 1.50
N ALA A 220 -19.98 13.97 0.28
CA ALA A 220 -20.15 13.09 -0.89
C ALA A 220 -19.23 11.86 -0.87
N ILE A 221 -18.15 11.85 -0.09
CA ILE A 221 -17.23 10.73 0.01
C ILE A 221 -17.80 9.64 0.91
N ALA A 222 -17.76 8.39 0.45
CA ALA A 222 -18.33 7.22 1.10
C ALA A 222 -17.28 6.28 1.72
N ALA A 223 -16.02 6.38 1.31
CA ALA A 223 -14.90 5.62 1.88
C ALA A 223 -13.58 6.33 1.63
N GLY A 224 -12.56 6.01 2.44
CA GLY A 224 -11.18 6.42 2.21
C GLY A 224 -10.28 5.23 1.93
N ALA A 225 -9.31 5.36 1.01
CA ALA A 225 -8.23 4.42 0.75
C ALA A 225 -6.89 5.17 0.78
N PHE A 226 -5.94 4.66 1.53
CA PHE A 226 -4.67 5.34 1.79
C PHE A 226 -3.51 4.35 1.85
N THR A 227 -2.39 4.71 1.25
CA THR A 227 -1.11 4.03 1.44
C THR A 227 -0.06 5.07 1.80
N GLY A 228 0.60 4.91 2.95
CA GLY A 228 1.61 5.87 3.40
C GLY A 228 1.99 5.74 4.88
N SER A 229 2.50 6.82 5.47
CA SER A 229 2.99 6.79 6.85
C SER A 229 1.89 6.53 7.89
N THR A 230 2.24 5.84 8.97
CA THR A 230 1.34 5.58 10.11
C THR A 230 0.72 6.87 10.65
N ARG A 231 1.50 7.95 10.78
CA ARG A 231 1.00 9.25 11.24
C ARG A 231 -0.05 9.85 10.30
N GLY A 232 0.21 9.81 8.99
CA GLY A 232 -0.71 10.33 7.98
C GLY A 232 -2.02 9.54 7.94
N GLY A 233 -1.92 8.21 7.93
CA GLY A 233 -3.09 7.34 7.92
C GLY A 233 -3.92 7.43 9.19
N ALA A 234 -3.29 7.46 10.37
CA ALA A 234 -3.99 7.65 11.65
C ALA A 234 -4.75 8.99 11.69
N ALA A 235 -4.16 10.06 11.18
CA ALA A 235 -4.81 11.38 11.12
C ALA A 235 -6.05 11.35 10.19
N LEU A 236 -5.92 10.77 8.99
CA LEU A 236 -7.05 10.67 8.06
C LEU A 236 -8.15 9.73 8.56
N GLN A 237 -7.77 8.62 9.24
CA GLN A 237 -8.73 7.73 9.89
C GLN A 237 -9.53 8.45 10.97
N ALA A 238 -8.87 9.26 11.81
CA ALA A 238 -9.53 10.06 12.82
C ALA A 238 -10.54 11.03 12.20
N GLU A 239 -10.18 11.70 11.10
CA GLU A 239 -11.07 12.57 10.34
C GLU A 239 -12.27 11.82 9.74
N ALA A 240 -12.06 10.64 9.15
CA ALA A 240 -13.13 9.81 8.60
C ALA A 240 -14.12 9.36 9.68
N SER A 241 -13.61 9.04 10.87
CA SER A 241 -14.40 8.58 12.03
C SER A 241 -15.15 9.71 12.72
N ALA A 242 -14.60 10.92 12.73
CA ALA A 242 -15.20 12.11 13.39
C ALA A 242 -16.31 12.79 12.57
N ARG A 243 -16.60 12.32 11.35
CA ARG A 243 -17.68 12.88 10.51
C ARG A 243 -19.05 12.69 11.17
N PRO A 244 -20.04 13.58 10.91
CA PRO A 244 -21.44 13.35 11.32
C PRO A 244 -22.02 12.02 10.82
N ARG A 245 -21.51 11.52 9.66
CA ARG A 245 -21.72 10.18 9.15
C ARG A 245 -20.35 9.54 8.93
N PRO A 246 -19.84 8.76 9.90
CA PRO A 246 -18.54 8.08 9.77
C PRO A 246 -18.49 7.19 8.53
N ILE A 247 -17.32 7.11 7.93
CA ILE A 247 -17.08 6.27 6.74
C ILE A 247 -15.95 5.30 7.01
N PRO A 248 -15.92 4.13 6.33
CA PRO A 248 -14.78 3.23 6.40
C PRO A 248 -13.53 3.90 5.82
N PHE A 249 -12.40 3.63 6.47
CA PHE A 249 -11.08 4.07 6.05
C PHE A 249 -10.14 2.88 5.98
N TYR A 250 -9.58 2.62 4.81
CA TYR A 250 -8.70 1.50 4.48
C TYR A 250 -7.28 2.01 4.29
N GLY A 251 -6.54 2.10 5.38
CA GLY A 251 -5.16 2.57 5.39
C GLY A 251 -4.18 1.39 5.43
N GLU A 252 -3.29 1.30 4.45
CA GLU A 252 -2.04 0.57 4.54
C GLU A 252 -0.98 1.54 5.04
N LEU A 253 -0.31 1.19 6.13
CA LEU A 253 0.53 2.09 6.91
C LEU A 253 1.99 1.61 6.91
N GLY A 254 2.84 2.27 7.72
CA GLY A 254 4.22 1.88 7.94
C GLY A 254 4.36 0.48 8.54
N SER A 255 5.44 -0.21 8.19
CA SER A 255 5.71 -1.57 8.64
C SER A 255 7.20 -1.83 8.82
N VAL A 256 7.55 -2.59 9.85
CA VAL A 256 8.95 -2.95 10.16
C VAL A 256 9.40 -4.23 9.46
N ASN A 257 8.47 -5.12 9.12
CA ASN A 257 8.70 -6.35 8.35
C ASN A 257 9.83 -7.25 8.90
N PRO A 258 9.73 -7.76 10.12
CA PRO A 258 10.81 -8.48 10.75
C PRO A 258 11.18 -9.76 9.99
N VAL A 259 12.48 -10.03 9.95
CA VAL A 259 13.09 -11.27 9.44
C VAL A 259 13.71 -12.02 10.62
N ILE A 260 13.26 -13.25 10.87
CA ILE A 260 13.85 -14.13 11.86
C ILE A 260 14.69 -15.17 11.11
N ALA A 261 15.97 -15.31 11.49
CA ALA A 261 16.86 -16.29 10.88
C ALA A 261 17.41 -17.24 11.93
N LEU A 262 17.02 -18.52 11.82
CA LEU A 262 17.50 -19.55 12.72
C LEU A 262 18.93 -20.01 12.37
N PRO A 263 19.77 -20.37 13.36
CA PRO A 263 21.19 -20.64 13.15
C PRO A 263 21.49 -21.73 12.11
N HIS A 264 20.66 -22.75 12.00
CA HIS A 264 20.89 -23.82 11.01
C HIS A 264 20.69 -23.34 9.55
N ALA A 265 19.72 -22.44 9.31
CA ALA A 265 19.56 -21.82 8.00
C ALA A 265 20.75 -20.93 7.64
N LEU A 266 21.28 -20.19 8.64
CA LEU A 266 22.46 -19.35 8.46
C LEU A 266 23.72 -20.18 8.20
N ARG A 267 23.89 -21.33 8.87
CA ARG A 267 24.98 -22.26 8.57
C ARG A 267 24.89 -22.82 7.14
N ALA A 268 23.70 -23.10 6.68
CA ALA A 268 23.49 -23.69 5.36
C ALA A 268 23.66 -22.65 4.20
N LYS A 269 23.12 -21.43 4.38
CA LYS A 269 22.99 -20.44 3.30
C LYS A 269 23.30 -19.00 3.74
N GLY A 270 24.05 -18.77 4.80
CA GLY A 270 24.23 -17.44 5.38
C GLY A 270 24.70 -16.39 4.39
N ALA A 271 25.71 -16.69 3.56
CA ALA A 271 26.21 -15.73 2.56
C ALA A 271 25.18 -15.38 1.47
N GLU A 272 24.42 -16.35 0.97
CA GLU A 272 23.35 -16.14 0.00
C GLU A 272 22.23 -15.28 0.60
N LEU A 273 21.80 -15.62 1.82
CA LEU A 273 20.77 -14.87 2.55
C LEU A 273 21.22 -13.44 2.86
N ALA A 274 22.48 -13.23 3.24
CA ALA A 274 23.04 -11.90 3.49
C ALA A 274 23.06 -11.04 2.22
N ALA A 275 23.49 -11.59 1.09
CA ALA A 275 23.49 -10.87 -0.19
C ALA A 275 22.06 -10.52 -0.64
N THR A 276 21.14 -11.46 -0.53
CA THR A 276 19.72 -11.26 -0.91
C THR A 276 19.07 -10.20 0.00
N LEU A 277 19.34 -10.26 1.31
CA LEU A 277 18.79 -9.31 2.27
C LEU A 277 19.36 -7.90 2.08
N ALA A 278 20.66 -7.77 1.80
CA ALA A 278 21.28 -6.48 1.49
C ALA A 278 20.62 -5.82 0.27
N GLY A 279 20.36 -6.59 -0.79
CA GLY A 279 19.61 -6.12 -1.96
C GLY A 279 18.19 -5.68 -1.61
N SER A 280 17.50 -6.41 -0.72
CA SER A 280 16.15 -6.07 -0.24
C SER A 280 16.12 -4.79 0.59
N ILE A 281 17.08 -4.61 1.52
CA ILE A 281 17.20 -3.41 2.38
C ILE A 281 17.47 -2.16 1.54
N THR A 282 18.25 -2.28 0.47
CA THR A 282 18.70 -1.13 -0.32
C THR A 282 17.88 -0.87 -1.57
N LEU A 283 16.97 -1.76 -1.94
CA LEU A 283 16.12 -1.62 -3.12
C LEU A 283 15.36 -0.28 -3.08
N GLY A 284 15.59 0.57 -4.09
CA GLY A 284 14.98 1.91 -4.15
C GLY A 284 15.29 2.76 -2.91
N SER A 285 16.51 2.69 -2.38
CA SER A 285 16.92 3.31 -1.12
C SER A 285 16.09 2.86 0.10
N GLY A 286 15.68 1.60 0.14
CA GLY A 286 14.85 1.05 1.22
C GLY A 286 13.43 1.62 1.33
N GLN A 287 12.99 2.38 0.32
CA GLN A 287 11.69 3.05 0.32
C GLN A 287 10.57 2.12 -0.16
N PHE A 288 10.45 0.97 0.48
CA PHE A 288 9.38 -0.02 0.26
C PHE A 288 8.62 -0.26 1.55
N CYS A 289 7.28 -0.33 1.47
CA CYS A 289 6.43 -0.70 2.61
C CYS A 289 6.78 -2.07 3.20
N THR A 290 7.44 -2.93 2.42
CA THR A 290 7.92 -4.25 2.82
C THR A 290 9.44 -4.32 3.02
N SER A 291 10.15 -3.19 3.18
CA SER A 291 11.57 -3.20 3.50
C SER A 291 11.83 -3.88 4.86
N PRO A 292 12.80 -4.81 4.97
CA PRO A 292 13.11 -5.49 6.23
C PRO A 292 13.83 -4.53 7.20
N GLY A 293 13.08 -3.96 8.14
CA GLY A 293 13.59 -2.98 9.11
C GLY A 293 14.18 -3.60 10.38
N VAL A 294 13.80 -4.85 10.71
CA VAL A 294 14.32 -5.58 11.88
C VAL A 294 14.75 -6.99 11.48
N ILE A 295 15.89 -7.42 11.97
CA ILE A 295 16.45 -8.76 11.75
C ILE A 295 16.70 -9.40 13.13
N VAL A 296 15.95 -10.44 13.48
CA VAL A 296 16.09 -11.13 14.76
C VAL A 296 16.99 -12.35 14.57
N LEU A 297 18.09 -12.39 15.33
CA LEU A 297 19.09 -13.45 15.30
C LEU A 297 19.25 -14.05 16.68
N LEU A 298 19.42 -15.37 16.77
CA LEU A 298 19.78 -16.02 18.03
C LEU A 298 21.28 -15.88 18.30
N ASP A 299 21.67 -15.92 19.59
CA ASP A 299 23.07 -15.93 20.01
C ASP A 299 23.74 -17.25 19.57
N ASP A 300 24.43 -17.22 18.44
CA ASP A 300 25.09 -18.37 17.78
C ASP A 300 26.23 -17.87 16.89
N PRO A 301 27.36 -18.58 16.78
CA PRO A 301 28.46 -18.19 15.87
C PRO A 301 28.03 -18.03 14.39
N ALA A 302 27.02 -18.77 13.93
CA ALA A 302 26.49 -18.57 12.57
C ALA A 302 25.81 -17.21 12.39
N SER A 303 25.19 -16.69 13.45
CA SER A 303 24.62 -15.34 13.47
C SER A 303 25.72 -14.27 13.37
N ASP A 304 26.85 -14.45 14.04
CA ASP A 304 27.99 -13.52 13.96
C ASP A 304 28.59 -13.50 12.55
N ALA A 305 28.77 -14.68 11.97
CA ALA A 305 29.24 -14.80 10.58
C ALA A 305 28.27 -14.14 9.59
N PHE A 306 26.97 -14.33 9.79
CA PHE A 306 25.94 -13.71 8.96
C PHE A 306 25.97 -12.18 9.06
N VAL A 307 26.12 -11.61 10.25
CA VAL A 307 26.21 -10.14 10.44
C VAL A 307 27.40 -9.56 9.69
N GLN A 308 28.56 -10.23 9.73
CA GLN A 308 29.75 -9.81 8.99
C GLN A 308 29.50 -9.86 7.47
N GLN A 309 28.87 -10.93 6.98
CA GLN A 309 28.53 -11.10 5.56
C GLN A 309 27.50 -10.05 5.11
N LEU A 310 26.48 -9.78 5.93
CA LEU A 310 25.46 -8.76 5.64
C LEU A 310 26.07 -7.36 5.60
N THR A 311 26.93 -7.02 6.56
CA THR A 311 27.63 -5.73 6.60
C THR A 311 28.48 -5.54 5.32
N THR A 312 29.24 -6.56 4.93
CA THR A 312 30.03 -6.54 3.70
C THR A 312 29.16 -6.36 2.47
N ALA A 313 28.03 -7.07 2.39
CA ALA A 313 27.11 -6.99 1.28
C ALA A 313 26.40 -5.62 1.19
N LEU A 314 26.09 -4.98 2.34
CA LEU A 314 25.50 -3.65 2.39
C LEU A 314 26.48 -2.56 1.92
N VAL A 315 27.75 -2.66 2.32
CA VAL A 315 28.81 -1.70 1.88
C VAL A 315 28.96 -1.73 0.36
N ALA A 316 28.78 -2.89 -0.27
CA ALA A 316 28.88 -3.04 -1.72
C ALA A 316 27.70 -2.46 -2.51
N GLN A 317 26.58 -2.13 -1.84
CA GLN A 317 25.40 -1.57 -2.51
C GLN A 317 25.62 -0.12 -2.96
N GLN A 318 25.09 0.21 -4.12
CA GLN A 318 25.15 1.57 -4.64
C GLN A 318 24.12 2.46 -3.94
N PRO A 319 24.51 3.68 -3.52
CA PRO A 319 23.55 4.62 -2.95
C PRO A 319 22.51 5.07 -3.98
N HIS A 320 21.30 5.34 -3.52
CA HIS A 320 20.18 5.77 -4.34
C HIS A 320 19.53 7.01 -3.73
N ALA A 321 19.08 7.95 -4.55
CA ALA A 321 18.38 9.15 -4.08
C ALA A 321 17.10 8.78 -3.33
N MET A 322 16.74 9.57 -2.32
CA MET A 322 15.43 9.49 -1.69
C MET A 322 14.42 10.34 -2.46
N LEU A 323 13.15 9.93 -2.43
CA LEU A 323 12.07 10.52 -3.21
C LEU A 323 11.81 12.00 -2.93
N THR A 324 12.00 12.42 -1.68
CA THR A 324 11.80 13.82 -1.28
C THR A 324 12.76 14.22 -0.15
N PRO A 325 13.08 15.53 -0.03
CA PRO A 325 13.86 16.01 1.11
C PRO A 325 13.23 15.70 2.47
N GLY A 326 11.89 15.70 2.56
CA GLY A 326 11.18 15.37 3.80
C GLY A 326 11.34 13.90 4.21
N LEU A 327 11.38 12.97 3.25
CA LEU A 327 11.67 11.56 3.52
C LEU A 327 13.12 11.37 3.97
N ARG A 328 14.09 12.11 3.36
CA ARG A 328 15.47 12.10 3.80
C ARG A 328 15.62 12.57 5.24
N GLN A 329 15.00 13.69 5.59
CA GLN A 329 15.01 14.19 6.97
C GLN A 329 14.38 13.20 7.96
N ALA A 330 13.28 12.56 7.58
CA ALA A 330 12.63 11.54 8.41
C ALA A 330 13.52 10.31 8.62
N PHE A 331 14.22 9.87 7.58
CA PHE A 331 15.22 8.79 7.65
C PHE A 331 16.36 9.15 8.61
N ASP A 332 17.01 10.29 8.42
CA ASP A 332 18.13 10.74 9.26
C ASP A 332 17.70 10.89 10.73
N ALA A 333 16.50 11.43 10.98
CA ALA A 333 15.94 11.51 12.32
C ALA A 333 15.64 10.11 12.92
N GLY A 334 15.20 9.16 12.09
CA GLY A 334 14.97 7.77 12.48
C GLY A 334 16.25 7.09 12.96
N VAL A 335 17.31 7.19 12.19
CA VAL A 335 18.66 6.69 12.55
C VAL A 335 19.17 7.37 13.82
N GLY A 336 18.95 8.67 13.96
CA GLY A 336 19.31 9.43 15.17
C GLY A 336 18.61 8.90 16.43
N ARG A 337 17.34 8.47 16.34
CA ARG A 337 16.64 7.84 17.47
C ARG A 337 17.28 6.51 17.90
N TRP A 338 17.78 5.71 16.96
CA TRP A 338 18.50 4.48 17.29
C TRP A 338 19.77 4.77 18.12
N THR A 339 20.54 5.76 17.72
CA THR A 339 21.75 6.20 18.46
C THR A 339 21.38 6.68 19.87
N GLN A 340 20.34 7.48 20.01
CA GLN A 340 19.83 7.96 21.31
C GLN A 340 19.34 6.83 22.21
N ALA A 341 18.75 5.79 21.62
CA ALA A 341 18.30 4.58 22.33
C ALA A 341 19.44 3.61 22.65
N GLY A 342 20.69 3.93 22.31
CA GLY A 342 21.87 3.14 22.63
C GLY A 342 22.05 1.90 21.73
N VAL A 343 21.51 1.94 20.50
CA VAL A 343 21.81 0.95 19.46
C VAL A 343 23.28 1.09 19.06
N GLN A 344 24.01 -0.02 18.99
CA GLN A 344 25.37 -0.05 18.52
C GLN A 344 25.41 0.04 17.00
N PRO A 345 26.09 1.03 16.40
CA PRO A 345 26.23 1.06 14.95
C PRO A 345 27.22 0.00 14.47
N LEU A 346 26.81 -0.84 13.54
CA LEU A 346 27.67 -1.78 12.81
C LEU A 346 28.10 -1.22 11.46
N LEU A 347 27.20 -0.47 10.82
CA LEU A 347 27.46 0.31 9.60
C LEU A 347 26.70 1.63 9.72
N LEU A 348 27.46 2.71 9.81
CA LEU A 348 26.92 4.07 9.87
C LEU A 348 27.99 5.05 9.36
N GLU A 349 27.73 5.66 8.23
CA GLU A 349 28.53 6.77 7.74
C GLU A 349 27.95 8.11 8.19
N ALA A 350 28.78 9.13 8.28
CA ALA A 350 28.32 10.48 8.60
C ALA A 350 27.30 10.96 7.53
N ALA A 351 26.17 11.48 7.98
CA ALA A 351 25.14 11.99 7.07
C ALA A 351 25.68 13.19 6.29
N ASP A 352 25.61 13.10 4.96
CA ASP A 352 25.83 14.21 4.04
C ASP A 352 24.51 14.46 3.28
N ALA A 353 23.88 15.59 3.56
CA ALA A 353 22.59 15.92 2.93
C ALA A 353 22.70 16.14 1.41
N ALA A 354 23.91 16.40 0.88
CA ALA A 354 24.15 16.57 -0.55
C ALA A 354 24.31 15.23 -1.29
N GLN A 355 24.44 14.12 -0.56
CA GLN A 355 24.64 12.79 -1.14
C GLN A 355 23.44 11.86 -0.82
N PRO A 356 23.16 10.87 -1.69
CA PRO A 356 22.23 9.81 -1.35
C PRO A 356 22.62 9.10 -0.05
N PRO A 357 21.64 8.66 0.77
CA PRO A 357 21.95 7.97 2.03
C PRO A 357 22.67 6.65 1.78
N ARG A 358 23.66 6.36 2.57
CA ARG A 358 24.31 5.05 2.62
C ARG A 358 23.49 4.09 3.48
N PRO A 359 23.62 2.78 3.27
CA PRO A 359 22.94 1.80 4.12
C PRO A 359 23.39 1.93 5.59
N VAL A 360 22.43 1.74 6.50
CA VAL A 360 22.64 1.77 7.94
C VAL A 360 22.32 0.41 8.54
N LEU A 361 23.20 -0.12 9.38
CA LEU A 361 22.97 -1.32 10.15
C LEU A 361 23.29 -1.06 11.62
N GLY A 362 22.29 -1.23 12.48
CA GLY A 362 22.44 -1.16 13.93
C GLY A 362 22.33 -2.51 14.58
N GLU A 363 22.78 -2.66 15.82
CA GLU A 363 22.63 -3.86 16.63
C GLU A 363 22.20 -3.52 18.07
N GLY A 364 21.29 -4.31 18.62
CA GLY A 364 20.88 -4.25 20.02
C GLY A 364 20.42 -5.61 20.53
N ASP A 365 20.33 -5.75 21.84
CA ASP A 365 19.76 -6.95 22.46
C ASP A 365 18.22 -6.89 22.54
N ALA A 366 17.58 -8.07 22.59
CA ALA A 366 16.14 -8.20 22.65
C ALA A 366 15.51 -7.52 23.88
N ALA A 367 16.17 -7.56 25.04
CA ALA A 367 15.64 -6.96 26.26
C ALA A 367 15.52 -5.43 26.11
N ARG A 368 16.56 -4.78 25.57
CA ARG A 368 16.54 -3.35 25.25
C ARG A 368 15.49 -3.04 24.20
N PHE A 369 15.45 -3.81 23.13
CA PHE A 369 14.47 -3.62 22.05
C PHE A 369 13.04 -3.66 22.62
N ILE A 370 12.69 -4.67 23.38
CA ILE A 370 11.35 -4.84 23.98
C ILE A 370 11.02 -3.67 24.93
N ALA A 371 12.00 -3.19 25.71
CA ALA A 371 11.80 -2.10 26.67
C ALA A 371 11.75 -0.70 26.05
N THR A 372 12.10 -0.54 24.76
CA THR A 372 12.28 0.76 24.12
C THR A 372 11.36 0.93 22.92
N PRO A 373 10.10 1.42 23.10
CA PRO A 373 9.11 1.55 22.01
C PRO A 373 9.61 2.35 20.79
N GLN A 374 10.54 3.29 20.97
CA GLN A 374 11.11 4.09 19.87
C GLN A 374 11.90 3.27 18.86
N LEU A 375 12.32 2.04 19.23
CA LEU A 375 12.98 1.10 18.32
C LEU A 375 11.99 0.27 17.49
N HIS A 376 10.69 0.34 17.80
CA HIS A 376 9.63 -0.35 17.07
C HIS A 376 9.13 0.46 15.88
N ASP A 377 9.48 1.75 15.80
CA ASP A 377 9.08 2.63 14.71
C ASP A 377 9.83 2.29 13.42
N GLU A 378 9.13 2.34 12.29
CA GLU A 378 9.72 2.23 10.97
C GLU A 378 10.77 3.34 10.73
N VAL A 379 11.94 2.96 10.22
CA VAL A 379 12.92 3.89 9.65
C VAL A 379 12.89 3.73 8.13
N PHE A 380 12.05 4.54 7.48
CA PHE A 380 11.77 4.41 6.05
C PHE A 380 12.96 4.87 5.21
N GLY A 381 13.78 3.90 4.78
CA GLY A 381 15.03 4.11 4.08
C GLY A 381 15.93 2.87 4.15
N PRO A 382 17.20 2.94 3.68
CA PRO A 382 18.10 1.80 3.60
C PRO A 382 18.70 1.48 4.98
N ALA A 383 17.87 1.12 5.95
CA ALA A 383 18.29 0.82 7.32
C ALA A 383 17.65 -0.47 7.85
N SER A 384 18.42 -1.21 8.64
CA SER A 384 17.93 -2.37 9.41
C SER A 384 18.56 -2.42 10.79
N LEU A 385 17.77 -2.90 11.77
CA LEU A 385 18.21 -3.12 13.12
C LEU A 385 18.30 -4.63 13.40
N ILE A 386 19.49 -5.10 13.75
CA ILE A 386 19.70 -6.45 14.25
C ILE A 386 19.31 -6.49 15.72
N VAL A 387 18.47 -7.45 16.07
CA VAL A 387 18.05 -7.74 17.45
C VAL A 387 18.55 -9.12 17.85
N ARG A 388 19.47 -9.17 18.81
CA ARG A 388 20.01 -10.42 19.36
C ARG A 388 19.08 -10.95 20.42
N ALA A 389 18.61 -12.19 20.21
CA ALA A 389 17.78 -12.93 21.14
C ALA A 389 18.53 -14.16 21.66
N ARG A 390 18.42 -14.45 22.94
CA ARG A 390 19.09 -15.59 23.57
C ARG A 390 18.50 -16.93 23.13
N ASN A 391 17.22 -16.95 22.78
CA ASN A 391 16.47 -18.12 22.35
C ASN A 391 15.21 -17.75 21.59
N VAL A 392 14.49 -18.76 21.07
CA VAL A 392 13.26 -18.57 20.31
C VAL A 392 12.15 -17.90 21.12
N ALA A 393 12.04 -18.20 22.42
CA ALA A 393 11.02 -17.57 23.27
C ALA A 393 11.22 -16.05 23.36
N GLU A 394 12.45 -15.57 23.45
CA GLU A 394 12.77 -14.15 23.42
C GLU A 394 12.56 -13.53 22.03
N ALA A 395 12.89 -14.28 20.94
CA ALA A 395 12.55 -13.83 19.58
C ALA A 395 11.03 -13.66 19.38
N VAL A 396 10.21 -14.53 19.94
CA VAL A 396 8.75 -14.37 19.97
C VAL A 396 8.33 -13.10 20.73
N GLN A 397 8.97 -12.79 21.85
CA GLN A 397 8.71 -11.55 22.60
C GLN A 397 9.07 -10.30 21.78
N VAL A 398 10.17 -10.35 21.01
CA VAL A 398 10.53 -9.26 20.08
C VAL A 398 9.43 -9.07 19.03
N LEU A 399 8.91 -10.14 18.42
CA LEU A 399 7.79 -10.04 17.49
C LEU A 399 6.55 -9.43 18.15
N GLN A 400 6.21 -9.87 19.35
CA GLN A 400 5.05 -9.33 20.09
C GLN A 400 5.19 -7.83 20.43
N ALA A 401 6.41 -7.39 20.73
CA ALA A 401 6.69 -5.97 21.02
C ALA A 401 6.51 -5.06 19.82
N LEU A 402 6.78 -5.55 18.60
CA LEU A 402 6.61 -4.79 17.36
C LEU A 402 5.14 -4.47 17.04
N GLY A 403 4.20 -5.28 17.50
CA GLY A 403 2.81 -5.18 17.07
C GLY A 403 2.59 -5.64 15.63
N GLY A 404 1.64 -5.03 14.90
CA GLY A 404 1.29 -5.45 13.54
C GLY A 404 2.35 -5.09 12.50
N SER A 405 2.55 -5.97 11.53
CA SER A 405 3.42 -5.79 10.37
C SER A 405 2.74 -6.26 9.09
N LEU A 406 3.18 -5.76 7.93
CA LEU A 406 2.72 -6.28 6.63
C LEU A 406 3.26 -7.68 6.39
N THR A 407 4.51 -7.92 6.80
CA THR A 407 5.17 -9.22 6.60
C THR A 407 5.98 -9.65 7.83
N VAL A 408 6.11 -10.98 7.99
CA VAL A 408 7.15 -11.63 8.80
C VAL A 408 7.83 -12.69 7.94
N THR A 409 9.16 -12.71 7.95
CA THR A 409 9.94 -13.74 7.25
C THR A 409 10.61 -14.65 8.26
N LEU A 410 10.47 -15.97 8.11
CA LEU A 410 11.01 -17.01 9.00
C LEU A 410 11.98 -17.90 8.19
N TRP A 411 13.29 -17.65 8.31
CA TRP A 411 14.31 -18.53 7.71
C TRP A 411 14.69 -19.66 8.66
N GLY A 412 14.49 -20.89 8.22
CA GLY A 412 14.81 -22.09 8.99
C GLY A 412 13.63 -22.68 9.78
N ALA A 413 12.41 -22.25 9.50
CA ALA A 413 11.21 -22.89 10.03
C ALA A 413 10.68 -23.98 9.05
N ASP A 414 11.60 -24.72 8.41
CA ASP A 414 11.30 -25.69 7.37
C ASP A 414 10.84 -27.04 7.93
N GLU A 415 11.26 -27.36 9.16
CA GLU A 415 10.93 -28.59 9.83
C GLU A 415 10.03 -28.33 11.05
N GLU A 416 9.09 -29.24 11.29
CA GLU A 416 8.20 -29.13 12.44
C GLU A 416 8.96 -29.32 13.75
N SER A 417 8.90 -28.31 14.62
CA SER A 417 9.45 -28.31 15.97
C SER A 417 8.63 -27.39 16.86
N ALA A 418 8.77 -27.52 18.17
CA ALA A 418 8.11 -26.62 19.11
C ALA A 418 8.48 -25.15 18.87
N ASP A 419 9.74 -24.88 18.53
CA ASP A 419 10.26 -23.54 18.22
C ASP A 419 9.67 -22.99 16.91
N ALA A 420 9.68 -23.80 15.84
CA ALA A 420 9.06 -23.42 14.57
C ALA A 420 7.56 -23.12 14.73
N GLN A 421 6.83 -23.98 15.43
CA GLN A 421 5.42 -23.77 15.74
C GLN A 421 5.18 -22.48 16.55
N ALA A 422 6.05 -22.15 17.52
CA ALA A 422 5.92 -20.91 18.30
C ALA A 422 6.14 -19.67 17.44
N LEU A 423 7.17 -19.66 16.59
CA LEU A 423 7.45 -18.57 15.66
C LEU A 423 6.32 -18.39 14.62
N VAL A 424 5.82 -19.48 14.04
CA VAL A 424 4.72 -19.43 13.07
C VAL A 424 3.46 -18.86 13.71
N ARG A 425 3.09 -19.32 14.91
CA ARG A 425 1.93 -18.76 15.63
C ARG A 425 2.08 -17.27 15.91
N ALA A 426 3.26 -16.83 16.37
CA ALA A 426 3.52 -15.41 16.61
C ALA A 426 3.45 -14.60 15.31
N ALA A 427 4.07 -15.08 14.23
CA ALA A 427 4.05 -14.43 12.92
C ALA A 427 2.62 -14.29 12.37
N MET A 428 1.79 -15.32 12.46
CA MET A 428 0.39 -15.30 12.00
C MET A 428 -0.49 -14.33 12.78
N GLN A 429 -0.16 -14.05 14.04
CA GLN A 429 -0.89 -13.09 14.87
C GLN A 429 -0.56 -11.64 14.52
N MET A 430 0.64 -11.37 13.97
CA MET A 430 1.11 -10.00 13.76
C MET A 430 1.27 -9.58 12.30
N ALA A 431 1.17 -10.49 11.33
CA ALA A 431 1.42 -10.15 9.94
C ALA A 431 0.29 -10.58 9.01
N GLY A 432 0.09 -9.80 7.93
CA GLY A 432 -0.79 -10.21 6.84
C GLY A 432 -0.16 -11.31 5.97
N ARG A 433 1.18 -11.32 5.85
CA ARG A 433 1.90 -12.29 5.01
C ARG A 433 3.09 -12.87 5.78
N VAL A 434 3.13 -14.19 5.90
CA VAL A 434 4.27 -14.92 6.49
C VAL A 434 5.04 -15.61 5.37
N LEU A 435 6.36 -15.37 5.31
CA LEU A 435 7.27 -15.96 4.32
C LEU A 435 8.18 -16.97 5.01
N PHE A 436 8.42 -18.10 4.35
CA PHE A 436 9.36 -19.13 4.82
C PHE A 436 10.63 -19.17 3.98
N ALA A 437 10.69 -18.41 2.91
CA ALA A 437 11.86 -18.28 2.03
C ALA A 437 11.86 -16.91 1.34
N GLY A 438 13.00 -16.54 0.77
CA GLY A 438 13.18 -15.26 0.08
C GLY A 438 13.19 -14.06 1.03
N VAL A 439 12.84 -12.89 0.50
CA VAL A 439 12.81 -11.61 1.22
C VAL A 439 11.45 -10.95 1.11
N PRO A 440 11.07 -10.07 2.05
CA PRO A 440 9.73 -9.51 2.09
C PRO A 440 9.42 -8.52 0.95
N THR A 441 10.42 -7.89 0.34
CA THR A 441 10.26 -6.97 -0.79
C THR A 441 9.65 -7.67 -2.00
N GLY A 442 8.75 -6.98 -2.69
CA GLY A 442 7.95 -7.55 -3.77
C GLY A 442 6.64 -8.16 -3.26
N VAL A 443 5.55 -7.74 -3.90
CA VAL A 443 4.18 -8.16 -3.55
C VAL A 443 3.49 -8.65 -4.82
N ALA A 444 3.24 -9.97 -4.90
CA ALA A 444 2.53 -10.56 -6.02
C ALA A 444 1.05 -10.15 -6.02
N VAL A 445 0.48 -9.93 -7.20
CA VAL A 445 -0.95 -9.65 -7.37
C VAL A 445 -1.67 -10.94 -7.69
N THR A 446 -2.14 -11.63 -6.66
CA THR A 446 -2.79 -12.96 -6.76
C THR A 446 -4.03 -13.05 -5.88
N ALA A 447 -4.84 -14.11 -6.07
CA ALA A 447 -6.04 -14.32 -5.27
C ALA A 447 -5.74 -14.60 -3.78
N ALA A 448 -4.62 -15.26 -3.48
CA ALA A 448 -4.22 -15.61 -2.12
C ALA A 448 -3.37 -14.52 -1.44
N GLN A 449 -3.14 -13.37 -2.09
CA GLN A 449 -2.34 -12.30 -1.49
C GLN A 449 -3.10 -11.63 -0.35
N GLN A 450 -2.39 -11.43 0.76
CA GLN A 450 -2.82 -10.58 1.88
C GLN A 450 -1.74 -9.51 2.11
N HIS A 451 -2.04 -8.26 1.77
CA HIS A 451 -1.17 -7.11 2.01
C HIS A 451 -1.92 -6.14 2.92
N GLY A 452 -1.66 -6.27 4.18
CA GLY A 452 -2.32 -5.64 5.31
C GLY A 452 -1.74 -6.21 6.58
N GLY A 453 -2.51 -6.27 7.65
CA GLY A 453 -2.09 -6.83 8.93
C GLY A 453 -2.74 -6.09 10.09
N PRO A 454 -2.48 -6.50 11.33
CA PRO A 454 -2.95 -5.77 12.50
C PRO A 454 -2.32 -4.37 12.60
N TRP A 455 -2.91 -3.51 13.42
CA TRP A 455 -2.30 -2.22 13.76
C TRP A 455 -0.88 -2.40 14.34
N PRO A 456 0.13 -1.59 13.94
CA PRO A 456 0.04 -0.36 13.16
C PRO A 456 0.16 -0.53 11.62
N ALA A 457 0.31 -1.74 11.07
CA ALA A 457 0.50 -1.94 9.64
C ALA A 457 -0.74 -1.60 8.79
N SER A 458 -1.93 -1.72 9.34
CA SER A 458 -3.15 -1.27 8.67
C SER A 458 -4.21 -0.77 9.64
N THR A 459 -5.17 0.01 9.14
CA THR A 459 -6.34 0.47 9.90
C THR A 459 -7.46 -0.56 9.93
N GLN A 460 -7.42 -1.56 9.03
CA GLN A 460 -8.47 -2.57 8.87
C GLN A 460 -7.84 -3.97 8.66
N PRO A 461 -7.57 -4.71 9.73
CA PRO A 461 -6.83 -5.98 9.66
C PRO A 461 -7.54 -7.09 8.87
N LEU A 462 -8.84 -6.95 8.66
CA LEU A 462 -9.66 -7.91 7.90
C LEU A 462 -9.59 -7.71 6.39
N THR A 463 -8.84 -6.70 5.91
CA THR A 463 -8.79 -6.33 4.50
C THR A 463 -7.37 -6.40 3.95
N THR A 464 -7.26 -6.37 2.64
CA THR A 464 -5.98 -6.30 1.92
C THR A 464 -5.99 -5.13 0.94
N SER A 465 -4.83 -4.49 0.73
CA SER A 465 -4.64 -3.45 -0.28
C SER A 465 -4.21 -4.01 -1.65
N VAL A 466 -3.69 -5.24 -1.69
CA VAL A 466 -3.20 -5.91 -2.91
C VAL A 466 -3.83 -7.30 -3.02
N GLY A 467 -4.07 -7.74 -4.26
CA GLY A 467 -4.69 -9.02 -4.57
C GLY A 467 -6.20 -8.90 -4.81
N ASP A 468 -6.84 -10.01 -5.15
CA ASP A 468 -8.24 -10.01 -5.59
C ASP A 468 -9.21 -9.49 -4.52
N ALA A 469 -8.97 -9.84 -3.27
CA ALA A 469 -9.81 -9.42 -2.15
C ALA A 469 -9.73 -7.90 -1.85
N ALA A 470 -8.81 -7.17 -2.48
CA ALA A 470 -8.76 -5.70 -2.37
C ALA A 470 -10.04 -5.01 -2.84
N LEU A 471 -10.76 -5.63 -3.78
CA LEU A 471 -12.06 -5.18 -4.27
C LEU A 471 -13.14 -5.17 -3.17
N ASP A 472 -13.08 -6.10 -2.22
CA ASP A 472 -14.10 -6.30 -1.18
C ASP A 472 -14.22 -5.08 -0.24
N ARG A 473 -13.16 -4.28 -0.11
CA ARG A 473 -13.15 -3.03 0.67
C ARG A 473 -14.20 -2.01 0.23
N PHE A 474 -14.58 -2.04 -1.04
CA PHE A 474 -15.45 -1.04 -1.67
C PHE A 474 -16.89 -1.52 -1.85
N LEU A 475 -17.22 -2.68 -1.26
CA LEU A 475 -18.53 -3.29 -1.31
C LEU A 475 -19.09 -3.53 0.10
N ARG A 476 -20.39 -3.36 0.27
CA ARG A 476 -21.09 -3.74 1.50
C ARG A 476 -22.19 -4.75 1.23
N PRO A 477 -22.48 -5.68 2.14
CA PRO A 477 -23.61 -6.60 2.01
C PRO A 477 -24.94 -5.89 2.27
N VAL A 478 -25.98 -6.37 1.55
CA VAL A 478 -27.40 -6.04 1.80
C VAL A 478 -28.21 -7.32 1.70
N ALA A 479 -29.04 -7.61 2.69
CA ALA A 479 -30.01 -8.69 2.62
C ALA A 479 -31.33 -8.18 2.06
N LEU A 480 -31.85 -8.86 1.04
CA LEU A 480 -33.16 -8.64 0.44
C LEU A 480 -34.05 -9.79 0.88
N GLN A 481 -35.18 -9.50 1.51
CA GLN A 481 -36.13 -10.50 2.02
C GLN A 481 -37.44 -10.43 1.23
N ASP A 482 -38.01 -11.58 0.89
CA ASP A 482 -39.28 -11.73 0.15
C ASP A 482 -39.35 -10.79 -1.07
N MET A 483 -38.24 -10.74 -1.83
CA MET A 483 -38.12 -9.81 -2.94
C MET A 483 -39.09 -10.11 -4.08
N PRO A 484 -39.57 -9.08 -4.80
CA PRO A 484 -40.46 -9.29 -5.94
C PRO A 484 -39.70 -10.01 -7.08
N ALA A 485 -40.45 -10.77 -7.88
CA ALA A 485 -39.91 -11.63 -8.95
C ALA A 485 -38.98 -10.88 -9.94
N TRP A 486 -39.28 -9.62 -10.26
CA TRP A 486 -38.46 -8.82 -11.15
C TRP A 486 -37.07 -8.54 -10.59
N LEU A 487 -36.95 -8.41 -9.25
CA LEU A 487 -35.68 -8.19 -8.58
C LEU A 487 -34.91 -9.50 -8.38
N ALA A 488 -35.63 -10.57 -8.04
CA ALA A 488 -35.07 -11.92 -7.95
C ALA A 488 -34.42 -12.35 -9.27
N ALA A 489 -35.06 -12.04 -10.41
CA ALA A 489 -34.54 -12.35 -11.74
C ALA A 489 -33.23 -11.66 -12.09
N ARG A 490 -32.85 -10.62 -11.36
CA ARG A 490 -31.52 -9.93 -11.56
C ARG A 490 -30.35 -10.70 -10.94
N ALA A 491 -30.60 -11.67 -10.07
CA ALA A 491 -29.59 -12.54 -9.46
C ALA A 491 -28.35 -11.73 -8.93
N GLY A 492 -28.61 -10.74 -8.07
CA GLY A 492 -27.56 -9.90 -7.47
C GLY A 492 -26.96 -8.82 -8.37
N ARG A 493 -27.36 -8.72 -9.64
CA ARG A 493 -26.93 -7.62 -10.53
C ARG A 493 -27.50 -6.27 -10.07
N PRO A 494 -26.79 -5.17 -10.37
CA PRO A 494 -27.24 -3.84 -9.95
C PRO A 494 -28.62 -3.46 -10.50
N VAL A 495 -29.34 -2.65 -9.74
CA VAL A 495 -30.67 -2.11 -10.09
C VAL A 495 -30.51 -0.80 -10.86
#